data_4720ea27370bad563bdb20e7556a4d13
#
_entry.id   4720ea27370bad563bdb20e7556a4d13
#
_cell.length_a   1.000
_cell.length_b   1.000
_cell.length_c   1.000
_cell.angle_alpha   90.00
_cell.angle_beta   90.00
_cell.angle_gamma   90.00
#
_symmetry.space_group_name_H-M   'P 1'
#
loop_
_entity.id
_entity.type
_entity.pdbx_description
1 polymer ?
#
loop_
_entity_poly.entity_id
_entity_poly.type
_entity_poly.pdbx_seq_one_letter_code
_entity_poly.pdbx_strand_id
1 'polypeptide(L)'
;MKHLLILGGGTAGTMMANKLAPVLNAREWQVTIVDNTEEHYYQPGFLFVPFGGYRLQDIVKPRRQYLPAGVKLVVSSIDHIEADKNKVVLGDQSILPYDYLIIATGADIHPEQTEGLVDDEWGKTKFDFYTPRGAELLAQFLKGWQGGKLVVNPIEMPIKCPVAPLEFLFLADAYFTERGIRDKVELNLVTPLSGAFTKPKASQILGDLLGRKRINVTPDFGLARVDSKEKKLVGWDDTEVGYDLLVSVPTNMGDPCIGRSGLGDELNYVATDKQTLLAKGLENVFVIGDATNLPSSKAGSVVHFQSEILFENFLEHIDKRPMPARFDGHTNCFIESGFGKGLLIDFNYETEPLPGEFPLPGVGPFSLLQESSMNHYGKLMFRWVYWNVLLRGLELPIGSAMSMAGKRV
;
A
#
# COMPACT_ATOMS: atom_id res chain seq x y z
N MET A 1 5.93 -32.84 -12.55
CA MET A 1 6.38 -31.74 -11.66
C MET A 1 5.25 -30.74 -11.64
N LYS A 2 4.73 -30.40 -10.46
CA LYS A 2 3.68 -29.37 -10.29
C LYS A 2 4.29 -27.98 -10.37
N HIS A 3 3.56 -27.02 -10.91
CA HIS A 3 4.01 -25.65 -11.09
C HIS A 3 3.19 -24.71 -10.21
N LEU A 4 3.85 -24.06 -9.24
CA LEU A 4 3.33 -22.90 -8.54
C LEU A 4 3.85 -21.66 -9.24
N LEU A 5 2.92 -20.87 -9.80
CA LEU A 5 3.22 -19.61 -10.46
C LEU A 5 2.77 -18.45 -9.55
N ILE A 6 3.65 -17.48 -9.33
CA ILE A 6 3.39 -16.27 -8.54
C ILE A 6 3.51 -15.07 -9.49
N LEU A 7 2.44 -14.31 -9.65
CA LEU A 7 2.42 -13.09 -10.46
C LEU A 7 2.64 -11.86 -9.58
N GLY A 8 3.71 -11.13 -9.84
CA GLY A 8 4.18 -10.02 -9.03
C GLY A 8 5.21 -10.45 -7.99
N GLY A 9 6.42 -9.90 -8.07
CA GLY A 9 7.53 -10.09 -7.13
C GLY A 9 7.67 -8.93 -6.15
N GLY A 10 6.58 -8.19 -5.89
CA GLY A 10 6.51 -7.18 -4.83
C GLY A 10 6.52 -7.80 -3.44
N THR A 11 6.02 -7.06 -2.45
CA THR A 11 5.97 -7.49 -1.04
C THR A 11 5.32 -8.88 -0.89
N ALA A 12 4.10 -9.02 -1.42
CA ALA A 12 3.29 -10.24 -1.26
C ALA A 12 3.93 -11.46 -1.94
N GLY A 13 4.27 -11.33 -3.22
CA GLY A 13 4.83 -12.47 -3.98
C GLY A 13 6.19 -12.90 -3.45
N THR A 14 7.05 -11.97 -3.03
CA THR A 14 8.34 -12.30 -2.43
C THR A 14 8.16 -13.02 -1.08
N MET A 15 7.24 -12.57 -0.22
CA MET A 15 6.91 -13.27 1.04
C MET A 15 6.41 -14.69 0.77
N MET A 16 5.46 -14.86 -0.16
CA MET A 16 4.92 -16.17 -0.49
C MET A 16 5.96 -17.11 -1.08
N ALA A 17 6.85 -16.62 -1.96
CA ALA A 17 7.96 -17.42 -2.48
C ALA A 17 8.89 -17.91 -1.36
N ASN A 18 9.21 -17.03 -0.38
CA ASN A 18 10.05 -17.39 0.75
C ASN A 18 9.38 -18.34 1.75
N LYS A 19 8.07 -18.28 1.92
CA LYS A 19 7.33 -19.20 2.78
C LYS A 19 7.13 -20.59 2.13
N LEU A 20 6.75 -20.61 0.86
CA LEU A 20 6.34 -21.85 0.18
C LEU A 20 7.51 -22.63 -0.40
N ALA A 21 8.48 -21.99 -1.06
CA ALA A 21 9.56 -22.72 -1.73
C ALA A 21 10.39 -23.62 -0.81
N PRO A 22 10.70 -23.25 0.47
CA PRO A 22 11.46 -24.13 1.36
C PRO A 22 10.72 -25.38 1.83
N VAL A 23 9.38 -25.37 1.82
CA VAL A 23 8.54 -26.47 2.32
C VAL A 23 7.98 -27.36 1.22
N LEU A 24 7.91 -26.86 -0.01
CA LEU A 24 7.52 -27.64 -1.19
C LEU A 24 8.68 -28.50 -1.66
N ASN A 25 8.42 -29.80 -1.89
CA ASN A 25 9.44 -30.73 -2.38
C ASN A 25 9.95 -30.31 -3.77
N ALA A 26 11.20 -29.84 -3.86
CA ALA A 26 11.80 -29.36 -5.11
C ALA A 26 11.91 -30.43 -6.23
N ARG A 27 11.73 -31.73 -5.92
CA ARG A 27 11.64 -32.77 -6.94
C ARG A 27 10.25 -32.89 -7.57
N GLU A 28 9.25 -32.36 -6.90
CA GLU A 28 7.84 -32.44 -7.29
C GLU A 28 7.27 -31.10 -7.71
N TRP A 29 7.85 -30.00 -7.22
CA TRP A 29 7.38 -28.65 -7.42
C TRP A 29 8.41 -27.75 -8.05
N GLN A 30 7.96 -26.94 -9.02
CA GLN A 30 8.68 -25.77 -9.51
C GLN A 30 7.95 -24.52 -9.07
N VAL A 31 8.63 -23.62 -8.37
CA VAL A 31 8.12 -22.30 -8.03
C VAL A 31 8.70 -21.27 -9.01
N THR A 32 7.82 -20.54 -9.68
CA THR A 32 8.21 -19.46 -10.60
C THR A 32 7.54 -18.16 -10.18
N ILE A 33 8.27 -17.07 -10.14
CA ILE A 33 7.76 -15.73 -9.91
C ILE A 33 7.96 -14.89 -11.17
N VAL A 34 6.95 -14.13 -11.55
CA VAL A 34 6.97 -13.24 -12.72
C VAL A 34 6.85 -11.80 -12.24
N ASP A 35 7.70 -10.92 -12.72
CA ASP A 35 7.61 -9.49 -12.47
C ASP A 35 8.24 -8.72 -13.63
N ASN A 36 7.82 -7.49 -13.85
CA ASN A 36 8.29 -6.65 -14.96
C ASN A 36 9.66 -5.99 -14.70
N THR A 37 10.22 -6.12 -13.48
CA THR A 37 11.50 -5.53 -13.10
C THR A 37 12.32 -6.45 -12.21
N GLU A 38 13.65 -6.28 -12.23
CA GLU A 38 14.57 -6.93 -11.30
C GLU A 38 14.71 -6.18 -9.96
N GLU A 39 14.18 -4.99 -9.87
CA GLU A 39 14.23 -4.14 -8.67
C GLU A 39 13.08 -4.42 -7.73
N HIS A 40 13.35 -4.36 -6.43
CA HIS A 40 12.37 -4.42 -5.37
C HIS A 40 12.40 -3.12 -4.56
N TYR A 41 11.27 -2.45 -4.48
CA TYR A 41 11.14 -1.18 -3.78
C TYR A 41 10.49 -1.36 -2.41
N TYR A 42 11.07 -0.69 -1.41
CA TYR A 42 10.41 -0.44 -0.13
C TYR A 42 9.44 0.72 -0.31
N GLN A 43 8.23 0.46 -0.83
CA GLN A 43 7.25 1.49 -1.19
C GLN A 43 6.90 2.45 -0.05
N PRO A 44 6.79 2.03 1.24
CA PRO A 44 6.57 2.99 2.33
C PRO A 44 7.66 4.04 2.48
N GLY A 45 8.82 3.82 1.91
CA GLY A 45 9.93 4.77 1.87
C GLY A 45 9.70 5.97 0.94
N PHE A 46 8.84 5.84 -0.06
CA PHE A 46 8.54 6.94 -1.00
C PHE A 46 7.98 8.17 -0.28
N LEU A 47 7.21 7.97 0.78
CA LEU A 47 6.69 9.03 1.65
C LEU A 47 7.80 9.96 2.20
N PHE A 48 8.96 9.39 2.52
CA PHE A 48 10.06 10.14 3.16
C PHE A 48 11.00 10.82 2.16
N VAL A 49 10.99 10.41 0.90
CA VAL A 49 11.86 10.94 -0.15
C VAL A 49 11.65 12.44 -0.37
N PRO A 50 10.42 12.97 -0.48
CA PRO A 50 10.18 14.40 -0.67
C PRO A 50 10.80 15.31 0.41
N PHE A 51 10.91 14.78 1.63
CA PHE A 51 11.41 15.50 2.80
C PHE A 51 12.87 15.20 3.14
N GLY A 52 13.57 14.43 2.29
CA GLY A 52 14.99 14.09 2.49
C GLY A 52 15.26 13.01 3.53
N GLY A 53 14.23 12.34 4.06
CA GLY A 53 14.37 11.23 5.02
C GLY A 53 15.02 9.99 4.41
N TYR A 54 14.77 9.72 3.13
CA TYR A 54 15.43 8.67 2.33
C TYR A 54 15.81 9.19 0.95
N ARG A 55 16.85 8.58 0.35
CA ARG A 55 17.11 8.66 -1.08
C ARG A 55 16.54 7.41 -1.76
N LEU A 56 16.20 7.48 -3.04
CA LEU A 56 15.66 6.30 -3.75
C LEU A 56 16.58 5.08 -3.65
N GLN A 57 17.88 5.27 -3.78
CA GLN A 57 18.86 4.18 -3.65
C GLN A 57 18.86 3.49 -2.29
N ASP A 58 18.36 4.13 -1.23
CA ASP A 58 18.31 3.57 0.13
C ASP A 58 17.09 2.64 0.31
N ILE A 59 16.14 2.69 -0.62
CA ILE A 59 14.85 1.98 -0.57
C ILE A 59 14.58 1.08 -1.78
N VAL A 60 15.58 0.86 -2.61
CA VAL A 60 15.55 -0.09 -3.73
C VAL A 60 16.66 -1.13 -3.57
N LYS A 61 16.37 -2.38 -3.91
CA LYS A 61 17.34 -3.48 -3.88
C LYS A 61 17.06 -4.49 -4.99
N PRO A 62 18.09 -5.23 -5.47
CA PRO A 62 17.86 -6.31 -6.43
C PRO A 62 16.95 -7.39 -5.85
N ARG A 63 15.88 -7.72 -6.55
CA ARG A 63 14.88 -8.71 -6.14
C ARG A 63 15.48 -10.09 -5.86
N ARG A 64 16.44 -10.51 -6.70
CA ARG A 64 17.10 -11.83 -6.55
C ARG A 64 17.73 -12.06 -5.18
N GLN A 65 18.13 -11.00 -4.48
CA GLN A 65 18.71 -11.10 -3.12
C GLN A 65 17.69 -11.58 -2.07
N TYR A 66 16.40 -11.51 -2.40
CA TYR A 66 15.30 -11.82 -1.51
C TYR A 66 14.53 -13.08 -1.91
N LEU A 67 14.89 -13.71 -3.01
CA LEU A 67 14.26 -14.96 -3.45
C LEU A 67 15.07 -16.17 -2.98
N PRO A 68 14.40 -17.26 -2.53
CA PRO A 68 15.07 -18.50 -2.16
C PRO A 68 15.79 -19.14 -3.36
N ALA A 69 16.81 -19.93 -3.07
CA ALA A 69 17.43 -20.79 -4.06
C ALA A 69 16.38 -21.73 -4.66
N GLY A 70 16.44 -21.94 -5.99
CA GLY A 70 15.50 -22.81 -6.71
C GLY A 70 14.22 -22.11 -7.20
N VAL A 71 13.92 -20.91 -6.73
CA VAL A 71 12.82 -20.09 -7.29
C VAL A 71 13.29 -19.47 -8.60
N LYS A 72 12.54 -19.72 -9.68
CA LYS A 72 12.78 -19.12 -10.98
C LYS A 72 12.18 -17.72 -11.05
N LEU A 73 12.99 -16.72 -11.31
CA LEU A 73 12.53 -15.35 -11.62
C LEU A 73 12.44 -15.19 -13.13
N VAL A 74 11.27 -14.85 -13.61
CA VAL A 74 11.00 -14.45 -15.00
C VAL A 74 10.74 -12.96 -15.02
N VAL A 75 11.59 -12.20 -15.70
CA VAL A 75 11.43 -10.75 -15.85
C VAL A 75 10.68 -10.49 -17.15
N SER A 76 9.40 -10.24 -17.02
CA SER A 76 8.49 -9.96 -18.15
C SER A 76 7.22 -9.30 -17.65
N SER A 77 6.59 -8.49 -18.49
CA SER A 77 5.20 -8.07 -18.26
C SER A 77 4.25 -9.26 -18.42
N ILE A 78 3.10 -9.17 -17.79
CA ILE A 78 2.01 -10.15 -17.91
C ILE A 78 1.00 -9.55 -18.87
N ASP A 79 0.67 -10.31 -19.93
CA ASP A 79 -0.37 -9.89 -20.86
C ASP A 79 -1.75 -10.23 -20.28
N HIS A 80 -2.06 -11.52 -20.10
CA HIS A 80 -3.31 -11.94 -19.46
C HIS A 80 -3.21 -13.36 -18.86
N ILE A 81 -4.24 -13.74 -18.11
CA ILE A 81 -4.40 -15.04 -17.45
C ILE A 81 -5.55 -15.79 -18.14
N GLU A 82 -5.30 -16.97 -18.68
CA GLU A 82 -6.31 -17.92 -19.16
C GLU A 82 -6.63 -18.91 -18.04
N ALA A 83 -7.47 -18.48 -17.08
CA ALA A 83 -7.72 -19.25 -15.86
C ALA A 83 -8.40 -20.60 -16.12
N ASP A 84 -9.25 -20.67 -17.13
CA ASP A 84 -9.91 -21.91 -17.59
C ASP A 84 -8.94 -22.94 -18.18
N LYS A 85 -7.76 -22.50 -18.63
CA LYS A 85 -6.71 -23.34 -19.22
C LYS A 85 -5.48 -23.50 -18.31
N ASN A 86 -5.50 -22.88 -17.11
CA ASN A 86 -4.36 -22.84 -16.19
C ASN A 86 -3.07 -22.33 -16.85
N LYS A 87 -3.15 -21.20 -17.54
CA LYS A 87 -2.04 -20.60 -18.28
C LYS A 87 -1.96 -19.10 -18.05
N VAL A 88 -0.76 -18.58 -18.09
CA VAL A 88 -0.47 -17.14 -18.11
C VAL A 88 0.29 -16.83 -19.39
N VAL A 89 -0.18 -15.83 -20.13
CA VAL A 89 0.48 -15.30 -21.33
C VAL A 89 1.29 -14.09 -20.91
N LEU A 90 2.57 -14.07 -21.28
CA LEU A 90 3.49 -12.96 -20.98
C LEU A 90 3.49 -11.93 -22.13
N GLY A 91 4.07 -10.77 -21.89
CA GLY A 91 4.13 -9.69 -22.87
C GLY A 91 4.93 -10.03 -24.14
N ASP A 92 5.85 -10.99 -24.08
CA ASP A 92 6.56 -11.55 -25.23
C ASP A 92 5.81 -12.70 -25.92
N GLN A 93 4.57 -12.93 -25.54
CA GLN A 93 3.68 -14.02 -26.00
C GLN A 93 4.13 -15.42 -25.56
N SER A 94 5.14 -15.55 -24.73
CA SER A 94 5.46 -16.84 -24.11
C SER A 94 4.36 -17.25 -23.10
N ILE A 95 4.20 -18.56 -22.93
CA ILE A 95 3.12 -19.13 -22.10
C ILE A 95 3.72 -19.89 -20.93
N LEU A 96 3.25 -19.58 -19.73
CA LEU A 96 3.59 -20.29 -18.51
C LEU A 96 2.37 -21.08 -18.01
N PRO A 97 2.40 -22.42 -18.03
CA PRO A 97 1.36 -23.24 -17.42
C PRO A 97 1.53 -23.24 -15.90
N TYR A 98 0.43 -23.48 -15.18
CA TYR A 98 0.45 -23.64 -13.72
C TYR A 98 -0.52 -24.73 -13.25
N ASP A 99 -0.20 -25.37 -12.13
CA ASP A 99 -1.15 -26.17 -11.36
C ASP A 99 -1.84 -25.30 -10.31
N TYR A 100 -1.09 -24.34 -9.72
CA TYR A 100 -1.59 -23.34 -8.77
C TYR A 100 -1.02 -21.96 -9.11
N LEU A 101 -1.87 -20.96 -8.94
CA LEU A 101 -1.54 -19.55 -9.20
C LEU A 101 -1.70 -18.72 -7.94
N ILE A 102 -0.74 -17.83 -7.67
CA ILE A 102 -0.88 -16.77 -6.69
C ILE A 102 -0.79 -15.43 -7.41
N ILE A 103 -1.87 -14.66 -7.39
CA ILE A 103 -1.91 -13.30 -7.92
C ILE A 103 -1.47 -12.34 -6.81
N ALA A 104 -0.32 -11.71 -6.99
CA ALA A 104 0.32 -10.76 -6.07
C ALA A 104 0.81 -9.51 -6.82
N THR A 105 0.10 -9.13 -7.89
CA THR A 105 0.48 -8.04 -8.80
C THR A 105 0.38 -6.66 -8.18
N GLY A 106 -0.29 -6.54 -7.01
CA GLY A 106 -0.44 -5.28 -6.32
C GLY A 106 -1.44 -4.34 -6.99
N ALA A 107 -1.22 -3.04 -6.78
CA ALA A 107 -1.97 -1.95 -7.41
C ALA A 107 -1.02 -0.80 -7.74
N ASP A 108 -1.36 -0.03 -8.79
CA ASP A 108 -0.62 1.16 -9.19
C ASP A 108 -1.54 2.38 -9.31
N ILE A 109 -0.94 3.57 -9.35
CA ILE A 109 -1.67 4.82 -9.58
C ILE A 109 -1.90 5.02 -11.08
N HIS A 110 -3.08 5.54 -11.41
CA HIS A 110 -3.51 5.82 -12.78
C HIS A 110 -3.90 7.30 -12.94
N PRO A 111 -2.91 8.22 -13.01
CA PRO A 111 -3.19 9.65 -13.11
C PRO A 111 -3.89 10.04 -14.42
N GLU A 112 -3.77 9.23 -15.47
CA GLU A 112 -4.46 9.43 -16.76
C GLU A 112 -5.98 9.22 -16.68
N GLN A 113 -6.49 8.61 -15.60
CA GLN A 113 -7.93 8.44 -15.37
C GLN A 113 -8.62 9.75 -14.98
N THR A 114 -7.85 10.79 -14.61
CA THR A 114 -8.41 12.08 -14.18
C THR A 114 -8.11 13.16 -15.21
N GLU A 115 -9.16 13.79 -15.74
CA GLU A 115 -9.04 14.86 -16.72
C GLU A 115 -8.17 16.01 -16.20
N GLY A 116 -7.20 16.44 -17.00
CA GLY A 116 -6.30 17.56 -16.71
C GLY A 116 -5.24 17.27 -15.63
N LEU A 117 -5.19 16.07 -15.05
CA LEU A 117 -4.13 15.75 -14.09
C LEU A 117 -2.79 15.56 -14.78
N VAL A 118 -2.73 14.81 -15.88
CA VAL A 118 -1.51 14.58 -16.67
C VAL A 118 -1.46 15.54 -17.85
N ASP A 119 -0.59 16.53 -17.75
CA ASP A 119 -0.29 17.51 -18.79
C ASP A 119 1.15 18.05 -18.62
N ASP A 120 1.49 19.17 -19.25
CA ASP A 120 2.82 19.79 -19.19
C ASP A 120 3.24 20.22 -17.76
N GLU A 121 2.30 20.35 -16.82
CA GLU A 121 2.56 20.70 -15.42
C GLU A 121 2.79 19.47 -14.51
N TRP A 122 2.54 18.24 -14.99
CA TRP A 122 2.85 17.01 -14.26
C TRP A 122 4.37 16.86 -14.10
N GLY A 123 4.80 16.75 -12.84
CA GLY A 123 6.21 16.76 -12.47
C GLY A 123 6.83 18.15 -12.34
N LYS A 124 6.04 19.25 -12.41
CA LYS A 124 6.47 20.64 -12.20
C LYS A 124 5.73 21.36 -11.08
N THR A 125 4.39 21.33 -11.09
CA THR A 125 3.51 21.89 -10.05
C THR A 125 2.50 20.89 -9.54
N LYS A 126 2.37 19.75 -10.21
CA LYS A 126 1.55 18.60 -9.85
C LYS A 126 2.44 17.35 -9.73
N PHE A 127 2.34 16.63 -8.63
CA PHE A 127 3.20 15.49 -8.32
C PHE A 127 2.42 14.38 -7.62
N ASP A 128 2.97 13.18 -7.64
CA ASP A 128 2.67 12.10 -6.72
C ASP A 128 3.89 11.81 -5.81
N PHE A 129 3.68 11.01 -4.78
CA PHE A 129 4.75 10.39 -3.98
C PHE A 129 4.55 8.88 -3.85
N TYR A 130 3.74 8.29 -4.73
CA TYR A 130 3.47 6.85 -4.79
C TYR A 130 4.37 6.13 -5.78
N THR A 131 5.09 6.88 -6.61
CA THR A 131 6.07 6.36 -7.55
C THR A 131 7.49 6.84 -7.21
N PRO A 132 8.54 6.07 -7.59
CA PRO A 132 9.92 6.49 -7.40
C PRO A 132 10.20 7.86 -8.05
N ARG A 133 9.74 8.03 -9.30
CA ARG A 133 9.94 9.26 -10.07
C ARG A 133 9.16 10.45 -9.47
N GLY A 134 7.91 10.25 -9.12
CA GLY A 134 7.08 11.30 -8.52
C GLY A 134 7.67 11.80 -7.21
N ALA A 135 8.06 10.89 -6.31
CA ALA A 135 8.68 11.23 -5.03
C ALA A 135 10.01 12.00 -5.21
N GLU A 136 10.84 11.61 -6.18
CA GLU A 136 12.11 12.29 -6.46
C GLU A 136 11.92 13.69 -7.05
N LEU A 137 11.01 13.84 -8.03
CA LEU A 137 10.70 15.14 -8.63
C LEU A 137 10.11 16.09 -7.58
N LEU A 138 9.20 15.60 -6.73
CA LEU A 138 8.64 16.38 -5.64
C LEU A 138 9.73 16.80 -4.63
N ALA A 139 10.68 15.92 -4.30
CA ALA A 139 11.81 16.25 -3.45
C ALA A 139 12.67 17.37 -4.04
N GLN A 140 12.92 17.34 -5.34
CA GLN A 140 13.66 18.39 -6.05
C GLN A 140 12.91 19.73 -6.01
N PHE A 141 11.61 19.71 -6.27
CA PHE A 141 10.76 20.89 -6.24
C PHE A 141 10.71 21.53 -4.86
N LEU A 142 10.46 20.73 -3.80
CA LEU A 142 10.32 21.23 -2.45
C LEU A 142 11.57 21.93 -1.90
N LYS A 143 12.77 21.56 -2.35
CA LYS A 143 14.01 22.24 -1.95
C LYS A 143 14.03 23.74 -2.28
N GLY A 144 13.47 24.11 -3.43
CA GLY A 144 13.44 25.48 -3.91
C GLY A 144 12.16 26.24 -3.55
N TRP A 145 11.12 25.55 -3.16
CA TRP A 145 9.79 26.12 -2.94
C TRP A 145 9.75 27.00 -1.67
N GLN A 146 9.22 28.23 -1.81
CA GLN A 146 9.25 29.25 -0.76
C GLN A 146 7.92 29.50 -0.05
N GLY A 147 6.88 28.77 -0.45
CA GLY A 147 5.55 28.85 0.14
C GLY A 147 4.44 28.96 -0.89
N GLY A 148 3.22 29.03 -0.41
CA GLY A 148 1.98 29.00 -1.18
C GLY A 148 1.01 27.96 -0.67
N LYS A 149 -0.03 27.68 -1.44
CA LYS A 149 -1.07 26.72 -1.10
C LYS A 149 -0.69 25.32 -1.60
N LEU A 150 -0.32 24.44 -0.68
CA LEU A 150 -0.10 23.02 -0.94
C LEU A 150 -1.41 22.25 -0.70
N VAL A 151 -1.87 21.56 -1.72
CA VAL A 151 -3.04 20.69 -1.66
C VAL A 151 -2.60 19.25 -1.79
N VAL A 152 -2.96 18.40 -0.84
CA VAL A 152 -2.89 16.93 -0.96
C VAL A 152 -4.28 16.43 -1.31
N ASN A 153 -4.40 15.73 -2.44
CA ASN A 153 -5.69 15.25 -2.93
C ASN A 153 -5.66 13.76 -3.26
N PRO A 154 -6.12 12.87 -2.35
CA PRO A 154 -6.56 11.53 -2.74
C PRO A 154 -7.85 11.67 -3.55
N ILE A 155 -7.82 11.15 -4.79
CA ILE A 155 -8.90 11.35 -5.76
C ILE A 155 -10.11 10.51 -5.41
N GLU A 156 -9.87 9.24 -5.12
CA GLU A 156 -10.92 8.29 -4.74
C GLU A 156 -10.35 7.14 -3.88
N MET A 157 -11.23 6.33 -3.33
CA MET A 157 -10.85 5.14 -2.56
C MET A 157 -11.22 3.87 -3.33
N PRO A 158 -10.50 2.74 -3.13
CA PRO A 158 -9.38 2.55 -2.21
C PRO A 158 -8.03 3.03 -2.76
N ILE A 159 -7.12 3.43 -1.87
CA ILE A 159 -5.72 3.75 -2.20
C ILE A 159 -4.75 2.85 -1.44
N LYS A 160 -3.56 2.66 -1.98
CA LYS A 160 -2.43 2.07 -1.23
C LYS A 160 -2.12 2.96 -0.03
N CYS A 161 -1.90 2.34 1.15
CA CYS A 161 -1.58 3.06 2.37
C CYS A 161 -2.52 4.26 2.65
N PRO A 162 -3.79 4.03 3.05
CA PRO A 162 -4.80 5.10 3.16
C PRO A 162 -4.46 6.20 4.17
N VAL A 163 -3.45 6.00 5.02
CA VAL A 163 -2.93 7.03 5.94
C VAL A 163 -1.84 7.90 5.31
N ALA A 164 -1.26 7.50 4.19
CA ALA A 164 -0.11 8.22 3.59
C ALA A 164 -0.39 9.68 3.21
N PRO A 165 -1.58 10.09 2.73
CA PRO A 165 -1.90 11.50 2.49
C PRO A 165 -1.81 12.35 3.77
N LEU A 166 -2.25 11.81 4.90
CA LEU A 166 -2.17 12.47 6.21
C LEU A 166 -0.72 12.55 6.68
N GLU A 167 0.02 11.45 6.58
CA GLU A 167 1.45 11.40 6.92
C GLU A 167 2.25 12.42 6.11
N PHE A 168 1.94 12.56 4.82
CA PHE A 168 2.58 13.56 3.96
C PHE A 168 2.36 14.98 4.50
N LEU A 169 1.15 15.33 4.86
CA LEU A 169 0.82 16.65 5.42
C LEU A 169 1.50 16.89 6.78
N PHE A 170 1.57 15.88 7.62
CA PHE A 170 2.27 15.99 8.93
C PHE A 170 3.78 16.15 8.76
N LEU A 171 4.37 15.43 7.81
CA LEU A 171 5.78 15.59 7.47
C LEU A 171 6.05 16.95 6.81
N ALA A 172 5.14 17.44 5.96
CA ALA A 172 5.23 18.77 5.36
C ALA A 172 5.17 19.86 6.42
N ASP A 173 4.30 19.75 7.44
CA ASP A 173 4.23 20.66 8.57
C ASP A 173 5.58 20.74 9.30
N ALA A 174 6.18 19.60 9.63
CA ALA A 174 7.49 19.54 10.27
C ALA A 174 8.60 20.12 9.36
N TYR A 175 8.65 19.69 8.10
CA TYR A 175 9.65 20.11 7.12
C TYR A 175 9.68 21.62 6.90
N PHE A 176 8.50 22.24 6.70
CA PHE A 176 8.44 23.69 6.48
C PHE A 176 8.65 24.48 7.77
N THR A 177 8.34 23.90 8.94
CA THR A 177 8.70 24.48 10.25
C THR A 177 10.23 24.51 10.42
N GLU A 178 10.91 23.41 10.17
CA GLU A 178 12.37 23.32 10.24
C GLU A 178 13.07 24.29 9.26
N ARG A 179 12.46 24.52 8.10
CA ARG A 179 12.94 25.52 7.13
C ARG A 179 12.60 26.97 7.49
N GLY A 180 11.84 27.21 8.55
CA GLY A 180 11.42 28.58 8.96
C GLY A 180 10.44 29.26 8.01
N ILE A 181 9.72 28.50 7.19
CA ILE A 181 8.76 29.04 6.21
C ILE A 181 7.31 28.51 6.40
N ARG A 182 7.04 27.81 7.52
CA ARG A 182 5.72 27.20 7.75
C ARG A 182 4.56 28.20 7.65
N ASP A 183 4.76 29.43 8.09
CA ASP A 183 3.72 30.48 8.04
C ASP A 183 3.49 31.03 6.62
N LYS A 184 4.34 30.68 5.67
CA LYS A 184 4.15 31.01 4.23
C LYS A 184 3.47 29.86 3.47
N VAL A 185 3.18 28.73 4.14
CA VAL A 185 2.63 27.53 3.52
C VAL A 185 1.25 27.26 4.09
N GLU A 186 0.24 27.27 3.23
CA GLU A 186 -1.11 26.81 3.54
C GLU A 186 -1.21 25.33 3.19
N LEU A 187 -1.37 24.45 4.20
CA LEU A 187 -1.51 23.01 4.03
C LEU A 187 -2.98 22.62 3.97
N ASN A 188 -3.38 21.86 2.95
CA ASN A 188 -4.77 21.48 2.73
C ASN A 188 -4.88 20.01 2.35
N LEU A 189 -5.80 19.29 3.00
CA LEU A 189 -6.30 17.98 2.58
C LEU A 189 -7.62 18.20 1.85
N VAL A 190 -7.70 17.79 0.59
CA VAL A 190 -8.93 17.78 -0.19
C VAL A 190 -9.27 16.32 -0.48
N THR A 191 -10.36 15.81 0.10
CA THR A 191 -10.60 14.35 0.17
C THR A 191 -12.04 13.98 -0.18
N PRO A 192 -12.27 12.85 -0.87
CA PRO A 192 -13.63 12.33 -1.10
C PRO A 192 -14.28 11.75 0.17
N LEU A 193 -13.51 11.59 1.25
CA LEU A 193 -14.03 11.11 2.53
C LEU A 193 -14.76 12.23 3.28
N SER A 194 -15.72 11.87 4.12
CA SER A 194 -16.44 12.81 5.02
C SER A 194 -15.59 13.31 6.20
N GLY A 195 -14.32 12.93 6.25
CA GLY A 195 -13.37 13.33 7.29
C GLY A 195 -11.95 12.88 6.97
N ALA A 196 -11.10 12.90 7.98
CA ALA A 196 -9.67 12.62 7.80
C ALA A 196 -9.36 11.15 7.45
N PHE A 197 -10.24 10.19 7.78
CA PHE A 197 -9.99 8.77 7.58
C PHE A 197 -11.28 7.97 7.43
N THR A 198 -11.18 6.74 6.96
CA THR A 198 -12.32 5.83 6.69
C THR A 198 -12.98 5.24 7.95
N LYS A 199 -12.28 5.20 9.08
CA LYS A 199 -12.78 4.66 10.35
C LYS A 199 -13.11 5.82 11.29
N PRO A 200 -14.37 5.96 11.79
CA PRO A 200 -14.85 7.14 12.49
C PRO A 200 -13.99 7.60 13.68
N LYS A 201 -13.63 6.68 14.61
CA LYS A 201 -12.78 7.03 15.77
C LYS A 201 -11.40 7.56 15.34
N ALA A 202 -10.76 6.87 14.41
CA ALA A 202 -9.47 7.33 13.89
C ALA A 202 -9.62 8.65 13.10
N SER A 203 -10.71 8.82 12.34
CA SER A 203 -11.01 10.05 11.60
C SER A 203 -11.12 11.25 12.54
N GLN A 204 -11.77 11.09 13.68
CA GLN A 204 -11.88 12.16 14.67
C GLN A 204 -10.50 12.54 15.24
N ILE A 205 -9.72 11.56 15.71
CA ILE A 205 -8.40 11.81 16.33
C ILE A 205 -7.42 12.43 15.32
N LEU A 206 -7.40 11.91 14.09
CA LEU A 206 -6.55 12.44 13.04
C LEU A 206 -7.02 13.83 12.56
N GLY A 207 -8.33 14.06 12.52
CA GLY A 207 -8.91 15.38 12.22
C GLY A 207 -8.53 16.43 13.27
N ASP A 208 -8.61 16.08 14.56
CA ASP A 208 -8.15 16.94 15.65
C ASP A 208 -6.65 17.25 15.54
N LEU A 209 -5.85 16.27 15.12
CA LEU A 209 -4.42 16.46 14.88
C LEU A 209 -4.14 17.40 13.71
N LEU A 210 -4.87 17.24 12.59
CA LEU A 210 -4.81 18.18 11.46
C LEU A 210 -5.11 19.61 11.90
N GLY A 211 -6.18 19.80 12.67
CA GLY A 211 -6.55 21.11 13.23
C GLY A 211 -5.47 21.73 14.11
N ARG A 212 -4.90 20.95 15.05
CA ARG A 212 -3.78 21.42 15.89
C ARG A 212 -2.55 21.85 15.09
N LYS A 213 -2.32 21.21 13.93
CA LYS A 213 -1.22 21.53 13.02
C LYS A 213 -1.56 22.60 11.99
N ARG A 214 -2.73 23.23 12.10
CA ARG A 214 -3.20 24.25 11.15
C ARG A 214 -3.21 23.72 9.69
N ILE A 215 -3.72 22.51 9.52
CA ILE A 215 -3.93 21.86 8.22
C ILE A 215 -5.43 21.89 7.94
N ASN A 216 -5.82 22.52 6.85
CA ASN A 216 -7.23 22.64 6.46
C ASN A 216 -7.70 21.31 5.85
N VAL A 217 -9.00 21.01 6.00
CA VAL A 217 -9.64 19.83 5.41
C VAL A 217 -10.86 20.29 4.61
N THR A 218 -10.94 19.87 3.36
CA THR A 218 -12.12 19.96 2.50
C THR A 218 -12.63 18.54 2.29
N PRO A 219 -13.61 18.08 3.10
CA PRO A 219 -14.18 16.74 2.98
C PRO A 219 -15.21 16.67 1.87
N ASP A 220 -15.70 15.46 1.55
CA ASP A 220 -16.75 15.16 0.59
C ASP A 220 -16.51 15.75 -0.80
N PHE A 221 -15.23 15.96 -1.17
CA PHE A 221 -14.83 16.56 -2.44
C PHE A 221 -14.59 15.45 -3.48
N GLY A 222 -15.55 15.24 -4.36
CA GLY A 222 -15.42 14.39 -5.53
C GLY A 222 -14.78 15.15 -6.69
N LEU A 223 -13.50 14.84 -7.00
CA LEU A 223 -12.77 15.51 -8.08
C LEU A 223 -13.32 15.08 -9.44
N ALA A 224 -13.72 16.05 -10.26
CA ALA A 224 -14.10 15.83 -11.66
C ALA A 224 -12.92 16.06 -12.62
N ARG A 225 -12.17 17.15 -12.43
CA ARG A 225 -11.00 17.48 -13.28
C ARG A 225 -10.05 18.44 -12.59
N VAL A 226 -8.84 18.54 -13.14
CA VAL A 226 -7.83 19.53 -12.74
C VAL A 226 -7.70 20.60 -13.83
N ASP A 227 -7.90 21.86 -13.48
CA ASP A 227 -7.64 23.00 -14.35
C ASP A 227 -6.24 23.55 -14.07
N SER A 228 -5.27 23.16 -14.89
CA SER A 228 -3.88 23.56 -14.71
C SER A 228 -3.61 25.02 -15.06
N LYS A 229 -4.43 25.64 -15.92
CA LYS A 229 -4.28 27.06 -16.29
C LYS A 229 -4.65 27.96 -15.14
N GLU A 230 -5.78 27.65 -14.50
CA GLU A 230 -6.28 28.38 -13.34
C GLU A 230 -5.74 27.83 -12.01
N LYS A 231 -4.95 26.75 -12.06
CA LYS A 231 -4.39 26.03 -10.90
C LYS A 231 -5.45 25.70 -9.85
N LYS A 232 -6.48 24.99 -10.27
CA LYS A 232 -7.58 24.60 -9.38
C LYS A 232 -8.06 23.17 -9.63
N LEU A 233 -8.52 22.53 -8.57
CA LEU A 233 -9.33 21.33 -8.60
C LEU A 233 -10.78 21.74 -8.80
N VAL A 234 -11.52 21.02 -9.63
CA VAL A 234 -12.95 21.24 -9.89
C VAL A 234 -13.69 19.96 -9.52
N GLY A 235 -14.61 20.07 -8.58
CA GLY A 235 -15.49 18.98 -8.14
C GLY A 235 -16.63 18.70 -9.12
N TRP A 236 -17.28 17.54 -8.94
CA TRP A 236 -18.50 17.18 -9.69
C TRP A 236 -19.68 18.09 -9.41
N ASP A 237 -19.63 18.84 -8.31
CA ASP A 237 -20.63 19.84 -7.88
C ASP A 237 -20.22 21.27 -8.22
N ASP A 238 -19.24 21.45 -9.11
CA ASP A 238 -18.62 22.72 -9.49
C ASP A 238 -17.89 23.45 -8.34
N THR A 239 -17.69 22.84 -7.19
CA THR A 239 -16.84 23.39 -6.14
C THR A 239 -15.39 23.46 -6.62
N GLU A 240 -14.71 24.59 -6.36
CA GLU A 240 -13.35 24.85 -6.81
C GLU A 240 -12.38 24.99 -5.63
N VAL A 241 -11.22 24.37 -5.72
CA VAL A 241 -10.12 24.52 -4.77
C VAL A 241 -8.83 24.85 -5.50
N GLY A 242 -8.33 26.07 -5.30
CA GLY A 242 -7.05 26.52 -5.89
C GLY A 242 -5.84 25.89 -5.22
N TYR A 243 -4.72 25.80 -5.95
CA TYR A 243 -3.44 25.32 -5.43
C TYR A 243 -2.27 26.07 -6.09
N ASP A 244 -1.13 26.17 -5.38
CA ASP A 244 0.18 26.51 -5.94
C ASP A 244 1.03 25.28 -6.19
N LEU A 245 0.83 24.24 -5.34
CA LEU A 245 1.43 22.93 -5.44
C LEU A 245 0.36 21.87 -5.18
N LEU A 246 0.15 20.97 -6.14
CA LEU A 246 -0.73 19.82 -6.01
C LEU A 246 0.09 18.55 -5.79
N VAL A 247 -0.18 17.85 -4.71
CA VAL A 247 0.31 16.49 -4.44
C VAL A 247 -0.89 15.55 -4.55
N SER A 248 -1.04 14.93 -5.71
CA SER A 248 -2.17 14.03 -5.98
C SER A 248 -1.86 12.61 -5.54
N VAL A 249 -2.88 11.92 -5.02
CA VAL A 249 -2.93 10.46 -4.98
C VAL A 249 -3.96 10.01 -6.02
N PRO A 250 -3.52 9.72 -7.24
CA PRO A 250 -4.40 9.32 -8.33
C PRO A 250 -5.18 8.04 -8.02
N THR A 251 -6.22 7.79 -8.81
CA THR A 251 -6.95 6.51 -8.78
C THR A 251 -5.98 5.34 -8.71
N ASN A 252 -6.16 4.46 -7.75
CA ASN A 252 -5.38 3.25 -7.61
C ASN A 252 -6.15 2.09 -8.22
N MET A 253 -5.52 1.34 -9.12
CA MET A 253 -6.12 0.19 -9.79
C MET A 253 -5.22 -1.04 -9.69
N GLY A 254 -5.81 -2.21 -9.72
CA GLY A 254 -5.07 -3.46 -9.92
C GLY A 254 -4.39 -3.50 -11.29
N ASP A 255 -3.45 -4.43 -11.47
CA ASP A 255 -2.71 -4.56 -12.73
C ASP A 255 -3.67 -4.74 -13.92
N PRO A 256 -3.45 -4.03 -15.04
CA PRO A 256 -4.28 -4.15 -16.23
C PRO A 256 -4.41 -5.57 -16.79
N CYS A 257 -3.46 -6.47 -16.52
CA CYS A 257 -3.56 -7.87 -16.92
C CYS A 257 -4.79 -8.55 -16.29
N ILE A 258 -5.23 -8.12 -15.11
CA ILE A 258 -6.40 -8.67 -14.40
C ILE A 258 -7.68 -8.35 -15.17
N GLY A 259 -7.85 -7.09 -15.60
CA GLY A 259 -8.98 -6.66 -16.44
C GLY A 259 -8.99 -7.40 -17.78
N ARG A 260 -7.84 -7.50 -18.46
CA ARG A 260 -7.70 -8.27 -19.73
C ARG A 260 -8.01 -9.76 -19.57
N SER A 261 -7.87 -10.29 -18.35
CA SER A 261 -8.19 -11.69 -18.02
C SER A 261 -9.66 -11.90 -17.66
N GLY A 262 -10.48 -10.83 -17.53
CA GLY A 262 -11.87 -10.93 -17.07
C GLY A 262 -12.00 -11.35 -15.60
N LEU A 263 -10.96 -11.16 -14.79
CA LEU A 263 -10.91 -11.56 -13.38
C LEU A 263 -11.12 -10.37 -12.41
N GLY A 264 -11.07 -9.14 -12.92
CA GLY A 264 -11.14 -7.91 -12.14
C GLY A 264 -12.52 -7.31 -12.04
N ASP A 265 -12.72 -6.50 -11.00
CA ASP A 265 -13.79 -5.52 -10.94
C ASP A 265 -13.45 -4.27 -11.80
N GLU A 266 -14.25 -3.21 -11.68
CA GLU A 266 -14.07 -1.95 -12.44
C GLU A 266 -12.70 -1.29 -12.23
N LEU A 267 -12.06 -1.55 -11.08
CA LEU A 267 -10.72 -1.09 -10.75
C LEU A 267 -9.64 -2.18 -10.90
N ASN A 268 -9.93 -3.27 -11.60
CA ASN A 268 -9.04 -4.41 -11.82
C ASN A 268 -8.63 -5.15 -10.52
N TYR A 269 -9.37 -5.05 -9.44
CA TYR A 269 -9.14 -5.88 -8.24
C TYR A 269 -9.83 -7.22 -8.39
N VAL A 270 -9.14 -8.30 -8.00
CA VAL A 270 -9.66 -9.67 -8.11
C VAL A 270 -10.66 -9.94 -6.99
N ALA A 271 -11.85 -10.46 -7.36
CA ALA A 271 -12.84 -10.91 -6.40
C ALA A 271 -12.29 -12.07 -5.55
N THR A 272 -12.07 -11.82 -4.26
CA THR A 272 -11.35 -12.69 -3.34
C THR A 272 -12.23 -13.10 -2.16
N ASP A 273 -12.14 -14.35 -1.72
CA ASP A 273 -12.75 -14.77 -0.46
C ASP A 273 -12.00 -14.12 0.71
N LYS A 274 -12.76 -13.38 1.54
CA LYS A 274 -12.17 -12.52 2.58
C LYS A 274 -11.48 -13.27 3.72
N GLN A 275 -11.72 -14.57 3.83
CA GLN A 275 -11.17 -15.39 4.91
C GLN A 275 -10.03 -16.29 4.42
N THR A 276 -10.20 -16.93 3.26
CA THR A 276 -9.26 -17.94 2.76
C THR A 276 -8.26 -17.41 1.75
N LEU A 277 -8.53 -16.23 1.16
CA LEU A 277 -7.75 -15.61 0.09
C LEU A 277 -7.80 -16.38 -1.25
N LEU A 278 -8.75 -17.28 -1.42
CA LEU A 278 -9.03 -17.93 -2.70
C LEU A 278 -9.77 -16.97 -3.65
N ALA A 279 -9.42 -16.95 -4.91
CA ALA A 279 -10.18 -16.21 -5.92
C ALA A 279 -11.59 -16.79 -6.05
N LYS A 280 -12.63 -15.95 -6.02
CA LYS A 280 -14.01 -16.43 -6.12
C LYS A 280 -14.27 -17.07 -7.48
N GLY A 281 -14.82 -18.26 -7.46
CA GLY A 281 -15.16 -19.03 -8.67
C GLY A 281 -13.98 -19.81 -9.28
N LEU A 282 -12.79 -19.80 -8.65
CA LEU A 282 -11.62 -20.56 -9.06
C LEU A 282 -11.12 -21.44 -7.91
N GLU A 283 -10.66 -22.65 -8.23
CA GLU A 283 -10.26 -23.63 -7.22
C GLU A 283 -8.77 -23.66 -6.94
N ASN A 284 -7.94 -23.14 -7.84
CA ASN A 284 -6.48 -23.21 -7.79
C ASN A 284 -5.79 -21.86 -7.94
N VAL A 285 -6.53 -20.77 -7.75
CA VAL A 285 -6.01 -19.39 -7.83
C VAL A 285 -6.22 -18.68 -6.52
N PHE A 286 -5.14 -18.24 -5.91
CA PHE A 286 -5.14 -17.41 -4.71
C PHE A 286 -4.76 -15.99 -5.03
N VAL A 287 -5.21 -15.04 -4.22
CA VAL A 287 -4.93 -13.61 -4.40
C VAL A 287 -4.48 -13.00 -3.09
N ILE A 288 -3.43 -12.20 -3.11
CA ILE A 288 -2.87 -11.61 -1.91
C ILE A 288 -2.42 -10.16 -2.12
N GLY A 289 -2.51 -9.36 -1.07
CA GLY A 289 -2.07 -7.97 -1.07
C GLY A 289 -3.04 -7.05 -1.80
N ASP A 290 -2.48 -6.00 -2.40
CA ASP A 290 -3.28 -4.93 -2.98
C ASP A 290 -4.06 -5.34 -4.24
N ALA A 291 -3.74 -6.49 -4.84
CA ALA A 291 -4.49 -7.06 -5.97
C ALA A 291 -5.90 -7.54 -5.60
N THR A 292 -6.21 -7.73 -4.31
CA THR A 292 -7.51 -8.18 -3.82
C THR A 292 -8.53 -7.05 -3.78
N ASN A 293 -9.82 -7.38 -3.93
CA ASN A 293 -10.93 -6.47 -3.65
C ASN A 293 -11.39 -6.49 -2.18
N LEU A 294 -10.55 -6.97 -1.27
CA LEU A 294 -10.90 -7.07 0.15
C LEU A 294 -11.11 -5.70 0.80
N PRO A 295 -12.05 -5.57 1.75
CA PRO A 295 -12.29 -4.34 2.50
C PRO A 295 -11.24 -4.12 3.63
N SER A 296 -10.00 -4.51 3.39
CA SER A 296 -8.85 -4.28 4.26
C SER A 296 -7.96 -3.19 3.69
N SER A 297 -7.13 -2.57 4.52
CA SER A 297 -6.16 -1.59 4.02
C SER A 297 -5.17 -2.24 3.07
N LYS A 298 -4.83 -1.54 1.98
CA LYS A 298 -3.77 -1.94 1.06
C LYS A 298 -2.42 -1.48 1.64
N ALA A 299 -1.80 -2.36 2.45
CA ALA A 299 -0.57 -2.03 3.20
C ALA A 299 0.32 -3.25 3.42
N GLY A 300 1.63 -3.02 3.53
CA GLY A 300 2.61 -4.10 3.71
C GLY A 300 2.43 -4.93 4.98
N SER A 301 1.93 -4.35 6.08
CA SER A 301 1.60 -5.08 7.31
C SER A 301 0.41 -6.02 7.11
N VAL A 302 -0.60 -5.59 6.34
CA VAL A 302 -1.76 -6.42 5.99
C VAL A 302 -1.32 -7.62 5.15
N VAL A 303 -0.41 -7.40 4.20
CA VAL A 303 0.18 -8.48 3.39
C VAL A 303 0.88 -9.52 4.28
N HIS A 304 1.57 -9.09 5.34
CA HIS A 304 2.20 -10.02 6.28
C HIS A 304 1.15 -10.95 6.93
N PHE A 305 0.08 -10.40 7.48
CA PHE A 305 -1.00 -11.19 8.09
C PHE A 305 -1.69 -12.12 7.07
N GLN A 306 -1.97 -11.59 5.87
CA GLN A 306 -2.50 -12.40 4.77
C GLN A 306 -1.56 -13.54 4.39
N SER A 307 -0.24 -13.31 4.41
CA SER A 307 0.74 -14.33 4.02
C SER A 307 0.78 -15.53 4.96
N GLU A 308 0.56 -15.31 6.27
CA GLU A 308 0.43 -16.39 7.25
C GLU A 308 -0.80 -17.27 6.96
N ILE A 309 -1.95 -16.61 6.75
CA ILE A 309 -3.21 -17.26 6.41
C ILE A 309 -3.11 -18.04 5.09
N LEU A 310 -2.54 -17.41 4.06
CA LEU A 310 -2.40 -18.02 2.75
C LEU A 310 -1.44 -19.20 2.78
N PHE A 311 -0.35 -19.08 3.53
CA PHE A 311 0.63 -20.16 3.69
C PHE A 311 -0.02 -21.42 4.25
N GLU A 312 -0.73 -21.31 5.35
CA GLU A 312 -1.42 -22.43 5.99
C GLU A 312 -2.50 -23.02 5.07
N ASN A 313 -3.36 -22.17 4.53
CA ASN A 313 -4.44 -22.60 3.64
C ASN A 313 -3.93 -23.22 2.34
N PHE A 314 -2.84 -22.72 1.77
CA PHE A 314 -2.26 -23.28 0.56
C PHE A 314 -1.76 -24.71 0.78
N LEU A 315 -1.07 -24.97 1.88
CA LEU A 315 -0.55 -26.31 2.20
C LEU A 315 -1.68 -27.32 2.43
N GLU A 316 -2.72 -26.92 3.14
CA GLU A 316 -3.90 -27.78 3.34
C GLU A 316 -4.64 -28.03 2.01
N HIS A 317 -4.76 -27.00 1.19
CA HIS A 317 -5.48 -27.09 -0.08
C HIS A 317 -4.81 -28.00 -1.11
N ILE A 318 -3.45 -27.96 -1.25
CA ILE A 318 -2.74 -28.83 -2.18
C ILE A 318 -2.81 -30.31 -1.78
N ASP A 319 -3.04 -30.58 -0.49
CA ASP A 319 -3.25 -31.91 0.09
C ASP A 319 -4.74 -32.31 0.12
N LYS A 320 -5.62 -31.50 -0.49
CA LYS A 320 -7.08 -31.71 -0.55
C LYS A 320 -7.74 -31.75 0.83
N ARG A 321 -7.18 -31.06 1.80
CA ARG A 321 -7.75 -30.86 3.13
C ARG A 321 -8.49 -29.53 3.22
N PRO A 322 -9.46 -29.36 4.15
CA PRO A 322 -10.10 -28.08 4.39
C PRO A 322 -9.09 -26.99 4.78
N MET A 323 -9.28 -25.80 4.29
CA MET A 323 -8.49 -24.61 4.64
C MET A 323 -8.94 -24.10 6.01
N PRO A 324 -8.14 -24.19 7.09
CA PRO A 324 -8.57 -23.86 8.46
C PRO A 324 -8.40 -22.37 8.79
N ALA A 325 -7.37 -21.72 8.22
CA ALA A 325 -7.01 -20.37 8.58
C ALA A 325 -8.02 -19.35 8.06
N ARG A 326 -8.24 -18.28 8.83
CA ARG A 326 -9.22 -17.23 8.52
C ARG A 326 -8.61 -15.86 8.72
N PHE A 327 -8.49 -15.11 7.62
CA PHE A 327 -8.11 -13.71 7.69
C PHE A 327 -9.29 -12.89 8.22
N ASP A 328 -9.06 -12.11 9.26
CA ASP A 328 -10.09 -11.28 9.91
C ASP A 328 -10.04 -9.80 9.50
N GLY A 329 -9.15 -9.45 8.54
CA GLY A 329 -8.94 -8.07 8.12
C GLY A 329 -7.92 -7.31 8.97
N HIS A 330 -7.12 -8.01 9.79
CA HIS A 330 -6.14 -7.39 10.66
C HIS A 330 -5.26 -6.40 9.92
N THR A 331 -5.25 -5.19 10.42
CA THR A 331 -4.51 -4.04 9.89
C THR A 331 -3.80 -3.34 11.03
N ASN A 332 -2.49 -3.19 10.90
CA ASN A 332 -1.65 -2.50 11.86
C ASN A 332 -0.76 -1.52 11.10
N CYS A 333 -0.88 -0.21 11.38
CA CYS A 333 -0.15 0.82 10.65
C CYS A 333 0.41 1.89 11.57
N PHE A 334 1.73 2.11 11.49
CA PHE A 334 2.33 3.32 12.04
C PHE A 334 2.05 4.52 11.13
N ILE A 335 1.65 5.62 11.73
CA ILE A 335 1.34 6.90 11.08
C ILE A 335 2.36 7.91 11.56
N GLU A 336 3.22 8.39 10.66
CA GLU A 336 4.16 9.46 10.97
C GLU A 336 3.42 10.77 11.18
N SER A 337 3.68 11.47 12.28
CA SER A 337 3.01 12.74 12.60
C SER A 337 3.93 13.96 12.63
N GLY A 338 5.18 13.79 12.17
CA GLY A 338 6.21 14.82 12.15
C GLY A 338 6.83 15.09 13.53
N PHE A 339 7.88 15.88 13.59
CA PHE A 339 8.59 16.27 14.81
C PHE A 339 9.07 15.07 15.67
N GLY A 340 9.47 13.96 15.01
CA GLY A 340 9.91 12.75 15.70
C GLY A 340 8.81 12.02 16.47
N LYS A 341 7.55 12.15 16.04
CA LYS A 341 6.39 11.48 16.64
C LYS A 341 5.59 10.71 15.59
N GLY A 342 4.87 9.70 16.05
CA GLY A 342 3.95 8.93 15.24
C GLY A 342 2.82 8.35 16.09
N LEU A 343 1.79 7.89 15.40
CA LEU A 343 0.69 7.11 15.97
C LEU A 343 0.79 5.67 15.50
N LEU A 344 0.07 4.79 16.18
CA LEU A 344 -0.18 3.42 15.71
C LEU A 344 -1.68 3.18 15.71
N ILE A 345 -2.19 2.63 14.60
CA ILE A 345 -3.56 2.12 14.53
C ILE A 345 -3.53 0.61 14.37
N ASP A 346 -4.49 -0.05 15.01
CA ASP A 346 -4.64 -1.50 14.98
C ASP A 346 -6.13 -1.87 15.02
N PHE A 347 -6.63 -2.54 13.98
CA PHE A 347 -8.05 -2.82 13.76
C PHE A 347 -8.25 -4.00 12.80
N ASN A 348 -9.50 -4.46 12.67
CA ASN A 348 -9.87 -5.49 11.71
C ASN A 348 -11.23 -5.19 11.04
N TYR A 349 -11.86 -6.21 10.42
CA TYR A 349 -13.16 -6.02 9.77
C TYR A 349 -14.26 -5.57 10.75
N GLU A 350 -14.26 -6.12 11.98
CA GLU A 350 -15.32 -5.96 12.97
C GLU A 350 -15.02 -4.85 14.00
N THR A 351 -13.75 -4.61 14.29
CA THR A 351 -13.32 -3.70 15.36
C THR A 351 -12.63 -2.49 14.79
N GLU A 352 -13.12 -1.31 15.13
CA GLU A 352 -12.44 -0.04 14.79
C GLU A 352 -11.13 0.15 15.56
N PRO A 353 -10.23 1.05 15.10
CA PRO A 353 -9.07 1.43 15.86
C PRO A 353 -9.47 1.92 17.27
N LEU A 354 -8.85 1.34 18.29
CA LEU A 354 -9.09 1.68 19.69
C LEU A 354 -7.81 2.23 20.34
N PRO A 355 -7.90 3.16 21.30
CA PRO A 355 -6.75 3.60 22.09
C PRO A 355 -6.23 2.45 22.96
N GLY A 356 -4.96 2.55 23.38
CA GLY A 356 -4.36 1.54 24.26
C GLY A 356 -2.88 1.39 24.05
N GLU A 357 -2.36 0.19 24.29
CA GLU A 357 -0.96 -0.18 24.21
C GLU A 357 -0.77 -1.43 23.36
N PHE A 358 0.36 -1.53 22.64
CA PHE A 358 0.62 -2.59 21.69
C PHE A 358 2.10 -3.02 21.69
N PRO A 359 2.44 -4.30 21.50
CA PRO A 359 1.53 -5.46 21.46
C PRO A 359 1.16 -6.00 22.85
N LEU A 360 1.84 -5.56 23.92
CA LEU A 360 1.69 -6.10 25.27
C LEU A 360 0.86 -5.16 26.15
N PRO A 361 -0.25 -5.65 26.76
CA PRO A 361 -1.05 -4.86 27.69
C PRO A 361 -0.23 -4.34 28.88
N GLY A 362 -0.36 -3.05 29.20
CA GLY A 362 0.30 -2.42 30.35
C GLY A 362 1.82 -2.22 30.21
N VAL A 363 2.41 -2.63 29.10
CA VAL A 363 3.86 -2.57 28.84
C VAL A 363 4.17 -1.81 27.53
N GLY A 364 3.36 -1.95 26.54
CA GLY A 364 3.61 -1.37 25.21
C GLY A 364 4.67 -2.17 24.41
N PRO A 365 5.64 -1.53 23.77
CA PRO A 365 6.12 -0.14 23.89
C PRO A 365 5.35 0.90 23.06
N PHE A 366 4.41 0.46 22.20
CA PHE A 366 3.72 1.35 21.28
C PHE A 366 2.37 1.81 21.83
N SER A 367 2.02 3.08 21.60
CA SER A 367 0.74 3.67 21.99
C SER A 367 -0.23 3.62 20.81
N LEU A 368 -1.43 3.07 21.01
CA LEU A 368 -2.49 3.06 20.01
C LEU A 368 -3.24 4.39 20.02
N LEU A 369 -3.47 4.97 18.82
CA LEU A 369 -4.18 6.23 18.60
C LEU A 369 -3.63 7.45 19.36
N GLN A 370 -2.40 7.39 19.80
CA GLN A 370 -1.72 8.46 20.54
C GLN A 370 -0.35 8.71 19.95
N GLU A 371 0.03 10.00 19.83
CA GLU A 371 1.37 10.38 19.38
C GLU A 371 2.43 10.00 20.41
N SER A 372 3.47 9.31 19.96
CA SER A 372 4.65 9.01 20.76
C SER A 372 5.92 8.97 19.91
N SER A 373 7.07 9.23 20.52
CA SER A 373 8.35 9.04 19.84
C SER A 373 8.66 7.57 19.61
N MET A 374 8.14 6.66 20.45
CA MET A 374 8.32 5.23 20.28
C MET A 374 7.64 4.74 19.00
N ASN A 375 6.44 5.26 18.68
CA ASN A 375 5.75 4.95 17.41
C ASN A 375 6.54 5.45 16.20
N HIS A 376 7.17 6.62 16.28
CA HIS A 376 8.07 7.12 15.24
C HIS A 376 9.25 6.17 15.03
N TYR A 377 9.93 5.75 16.09
CA TYR A 377 11.01 4.77 15.96
C TYR A 377 10.51 3.42 15.44
N GLY A 378 9.31 2.99 15.82
CA GLY A 378 8.65 1.81 15.25
C GLY A 378 8.48 1.91 13.74
N LYS A 379 8.01 3.07 13.24
CA LYS A 379 7.88 3.36 11.80
C LYS A 379 9.24 3.28 11.08
N LEU A 380 10.29 3.89 11.63
CA LEU A 380 11.62 3.85 11.03
C LEU A 380 12.23 2.44 11.06
N MET A 381 12.07 1.72 12.16
CA MET A 381 12.54 0.34 12.32
C MET A 381 11.84 -0.60 11.35
N PHE A 382 10.60 -0.30 10.95
CA PHE A 382 9.84 -1.13 10.01
C PHE A 382 10.59 -1.35 8.68
N ARG A 383 11.41 -0.39 8.22
CA ARG A 383 12.27 -0.60 7.04
C ARG A 383 13.24 -1.77 7.22
N TRP A 384 13.87 -1.88 8.41
CA TRP A 384 14.76 -2.99 8.71
C TRP A 384 13.98 -4.32 8.80
N VAL A 385 12.85 -4.30 9.51
CA VAL A 385 11.94 -5.46 9.64
C VAL A 385 11.47 -5.93 8.27
N TYR A 386 11.09 -5.00 7.40
CA TYR A 386 10.65 -5.31 6.04
C TYR A 386 11.69 -6.10 5.26
N TRP A 387 12.94 -5.61 5.20
CA TRP A 387 13.99 -6.25 4.43
C TRP A 387 14.52 -7.54 5.03
N ASN A 388 14.58 -7.65 6.36
CA ASN A 388 15.29 -8.73 7.03
C ASN A 388 14.37 -9.79 7.65
N VAL A 389 13.09 -9.48 7.83
CA VAL A 389 12.11 -10.39 8.43
C VAL A 389 10.99 -10.68 7.41
N LEU A 390 10.21 -9.68 7.03
CA LEU A 390 8.99 -9.88 6.24
C LEU A 390 9.28 -10.47 4.87
N LEU A 391 10.17 -9.85 4.08
CA LEU A 391 10.53 -10.36 2.76
C LEU A 391 11.22 -11.74 2.80
N ARG A 392 11.79 -12.10 3.94
CA ARG A 392 12.37 -13.44 4.15
C ARG A 392 11.34 -14.50 4.51
N GLY A 393 10.06 -14.12 4.59
CA GLY A 393 8.98 -15.03 4.99
C GLY A 393 9.02 -15.44 6.46
N LEU A 394 9.77 -14.71 7.30
CA LEU A 394 9.85 -14.96 8.73
C LEU A 394 8.64 -14.36 9.45
N GLU A 395 8.21 -15.03 10.50
CA GLU A 395 7.09 -14.60 11.33
C GLU A 395 7.49 -13.46 12.28
N LEU A 396 6.56 -12.56 12.54
CA LEU A 396 6.65 -11.59 13.61
C LEU A 396 6.01 -12.18 14.89
N PRO A 397 6.43 -11.74 16.08
CA PRO A 397 5.81 -12.17 17.34
C PRO A 397 4.45 -11.46 17.55
N ILE A 398 3.67 -11.35 16.50
CA ILE A 398 2.34 -10.71 16.45
C ILE A 398 1.44 -11.67 15.68
N GLY A 399 0.31 -12.05 16.27
CA GLY A 399 -0.64 -12.94 15.61
C GLY A 399 -1.21 -12.38 14.31
N SER A 400 -1.52 -13.25 13.35
CA SER A 400 -2.19 -12.89 12.10
C SER A 400 -3.61 -12.38 12.31
N ALA A 401 -4.30 -12.85 13.36
CA ALA A 401 -5.58 -12.31 13.82
C ALA A 401 -5.38 -11.16 14.82
N MET A 402 -6.21 -10.14 14.73
CA MET A 402 -6.17 -9.01 15.63
C MET A 402 -6.51 -9.42 17.07
N SER A 403 -5.73 -8.93 18.04
CA SER A 403 -5.97 -9.12 19.46
C SER A 403 -6.61 -7.88 20.11
N MET A 404 -7.55 -8.09 21.02
CA MET A 404 -8.10 -7.03 21.88
C MET A 404 -7.18 -6.68 23.08
N ALA A 405 -6.13 -7.48 23.29
CA ALA A 405 -5.20 -7.26 24.39
C ALA A 405 -4.57 -5.85 24.33
N GLY A 406 -4.60 -5.11 25.42
CA GLY A 406 -4.07 -3.75 25.55
C GLY A 406 -4.96 -2.63 24.99
N LYS A 407 -6.05 -2.95 24.29
CA LYS A 407 -7.02 -1.98 23.78
C LYS A 407 -8.02 -1.56 24.86
N ARG A 408 -8.43 -0.30 24.82
CA ARG A 408 -9.44 0.29 25.74
C ARG A 408 -10.70 0.60 24.93
N VAL A 409 -11.82 -0.01 25.32
CA VAL A 409 -13.13 0.17 24.67
C VAL A 409 -13.77 1.49 25.09
#